data_d65c29e26b4d2757f35104fe1fad0130
#
_entry.id   d65c29e26b4d2757f35104fe1fad0130
#
_cell.length_a   1.000
_cell.length_b   1.000
_cell.length_c   1.000
_cell.angle_alpha   90.00
_cell.angle_beta   90.00
_cell.angle_gamma   90.00
#
_symmetry.space_group_name_H-M   'P 1'
#
loop_
_entity.id
_entity.type
_entity.pdbx_description
1 polymer ?
#
loop_
_entity_poly.entity_id
_entity_poly.type
_entity_poly.pdbx_seq_one_letter_code
_entity_poly.pdbx_strand_id
1 'polypeptide(L)'
;MKNNTIGKRIAEARINRNITQEHLEELSGLSVSTISRIETGKYMPTIENLLKLCEILDVGLDYFLYDLLPHNKDIQSPAIQDAISIMNQMGERQTEYIVKILKIYQASHQD
;
A
#
# COMPACT_ATOMS: atom_id res chain seq x y z
N MET A 1 13.85 -2.20 -9.37
CA MET A 1 13.69 -2.82 -8.49
C MET A 1 12.36 -2.79 -7.68
N LYS A 2 12.41 -2.97 -6.43
CA LYS A 2 11.22 -3.29 -5.65
C LYS A 2 10.21 -2.18 -5.53
N ASN A 3 10.66 -0.93 -5.53
CA ASN A 3 9.73 0.17 -5.36
C ASN A 3 8.71 0.26 -6.49
N ASN A 4 8.99 -0.36 -7.62
CA ASN A 4 8.02 -0.34 -8.72
C ASN A 4 6.87 -1.33 -8.52
N THR A 5 7.00 -2.26 -7.59
CA THR A 5 5.93 -3.22 -7.37
C THR A 5 4.66 -2.59 -6.84
N ILE A 6 4.78 -1.60 -5.98
CA ILE A 6 3.59 -0.92 -5.48
C ILE A 6 2.88 -0.23 -6.64
N GLY A 7 3.63 0.45 -7.51
CA GLY A 7 3.03 1.11 -8.64
C GLY A 7 2.32 0.15 -9.57
N LYS A 8 2.94 -0.99 -9.83
CA LYS A 8 2.34 -1.99 -10.70
C LYS A 8 1.02 -2.51 -10.13
N ARG A 9 0.97 -2.72 -8.83
CA ARG A 9 -0.23 -3.22 -8.21
C ARG A 9 -1.34 -2.17 -8.20
N ILE A 10 -0.95 -0.91 -8.06
CA ILE A 10 -1.93 0.17 -8.18
C ILE A 10 -2.51 0.19 -9.60
N ALA A 11 -1.65 0.08 -10.60
CA ALA A 11 -2.11 0.07 -11.98
C ALA A 11 -3.02 -1.14 -12.27
N GLU A 12 -2.64 -2.30 -11.75
CA GLU A 12 -3.46 -3.50 -11.92
C GLU A 12 -4.85 -3.32 -11.31
N ALA A 13 -4.89 -2.80 -10.10
CA ALA A 13 -6.17 -2.62 -9.42
C ALA A 13 -7.05 -1.63 -10.19
N ARG A 14 -6.42 -0.57 -10.69
CA ARG A 14 -7.14 0.43 -11.48
C ARG A 14 -7.72 -0.18 -12.75
N ILE A 15 -6.88 -0.91 -13.47
CA ILE A 15 -7.30 -1.51 -14.75
C ILE A 15 -8.37 -2.57 -14.51
N ASN A 16 -8.22 -3.36 -13.46
CA ASN A 16 -9.19 -4.39 -13.16
C ASN A 16 -10.57 -3.84 -12.85
N ARG A 17 -10.64 -2.58 -12.42
CA ARG A 17 -11.92 -1.95 -12.16
C ARG A 17 -12.37 -1.07 -13.31
N ASN A 18 -11.67 -1.15 -14.45
CA ASN A 18 -12.01 -0.38 -15.64
C ASN A 18 -12.00 1.14 -15.38
N ILE A 19 -11.03 1.58 -14.61
CA ILE A 19 -10.87 3.00 -14.28
C ILE A 19 -9.68 3.53 -15.04
N THR A 20 -9.88 4.61 -15.81
CA THR A 20 -8.78 5.28 -16.48
C THR A 20 -7.99 6.12 -15.49
N GLN A 21 -6.80 6.54 -15.89
CA GLN A 21 -6.03 7.45 -15.06
C GLN A 21 -6.76 8.76 -14.85
N GLU A 22 -7.45 9.23 -15.89
CA GLU A 22 -8.25 10.44 -15.77
C GLU A 22 -9.38 10.29 -14.77
N HIS A 23 -10.04 9.15 -14.80
CA HIS A 23 -11.11 8.90 -13.84
C HIS A 23 -10.55 8.80 -12.42
N LEU A 24 -9.39 8.18 -12.29
CA LEU A 24 -8.75 8.07 -10.98
C LEU A 24 -8.36 9.46 -10.45
N GLU A 25 -7.96 10.35 -11.34
CA GLU A 25 -7.69 11.72 -10.94
C GLU A 25 -8.93 12.36 -10.33
N GLU A 26 -10.08 12.15 -10.97
CA GLU A 26 -11.33 12.71 -10.45
C GLU A 26 -11.68 12.15 -9.08
N LEU A 27 -11.46 10.86 -8.89
CA LEU A 27 -11.83 10.22 -7.64
C LEU A 27 -10.84 10.51 -6.52
N SER A 28 -9.57 10.64 -6.85
CA SER A 28 -8.52 10.74 -5.83
C SER A 28 -8.03 12.15 -5.58
N GLY A 29 -8.18 13.03 -6.55
CA GLY A 29 -7.59 14.36 -6.48
C GLY A 29 -6.12 14.37 -6.87
N LEU A 30 -5.52 13.22 -7.19
CA LEU A 30 -4.15 13.17 -7.68
C LEU A 30 -4.17 13.41 -9.19
N SER A 31 -3.22 14.23 -9.68
CA SER A 31 -3.17 14.50 -11.11
C SER A 31 -2.81 13.24 -11.88
N VAL A 32 -3.21 13.21 -13.16
CA VAL A 32 -2.82 12.11 -14.04
C VAL A 32 -1.31 11.96 -14.07
N SER A 33 -0.60 13.08 -14.09
CA SER A 33 0.86 13.07 -14.10
C SER A 33 1.40 12.35 -12.85
N THR A 34 0.84 12.68 -11.70
CA THR A 34 1.25 12.02 -10.45
C THR A 34 0.90 10.55 -10.47
N ILE A 35 -0.30 10.21 -10.91
CA ILE A 35 -0.73 8.83 -10.99
C ILE A 35 0.21 8.04 -11.90
N SER A 36 0.53 8.58 -13.05
CA SER A 36 1.43 7.92 -13.99
C SER A 36 2.81 7.68 -13.37
N ARG A 37 3.32 8.66 -12.63
CA ARG A 37 4.62 8.50 -12.00
C ARG A 37 4.59 7.48 -10.88
N ILE A 38 3.49 7.39 -10.17
CA ILE A 38 3.34 6.35 -9.16
C ILE A 38 3.31 4.98 -9.82
N GLU A 39 2.52 4.84 -10.88
CA GLU A 39 2.35 3.54 -11.52
C GLU A 39 3.62 3.05 -12.20
N THR A 40 4.48 3.96 -12.61
CA THR A 40 5.75 3.58 -13.23
C THR A 40 6.92 3.51 -12.26
N GLY A 41 6.64 3.74 -10.98
CA GLY A 41 7.68 3.62 -9.96
C GLY A 41 8.57 4.83 -9.81
N LYS A 42 8.23 5.93 -10.46
CA LYS A 42 9.05 7.13 -10.39
C LYS A 42 8.73 7.99 -9.17
N TYR A 43 7.61 7.72 -8.53
CA TYR A 43 7.19 8.48 -7.37
C TYR A 43 6.50 7.54 -6.39
N MET A 44 6.95 7.55 -5.15
CA MET A 44 6.34 6.74 -4.10
C MET A 44 5.23 7.55 -3.45
N PRO A 45 3.99 7.06 -3.46
CA PRO A 45 2.90 7.79 -2.84
C PRO A 45 3.06 7.86 -1.33
N THR A 46 2.48 8.88 -0.73
CA THR A 46 2.43 8.97 0.71
C THR A 46 1.50 7.89 1.25
N ILE A 47 1.64 7.60 2.54
CA ILE A 47 0.74 6.65 3.19
C ILE A 47 -0.71 7.10 3.04
N GLU A 48 -0.95 8.39 3.20
CA GLU A 48 -2.31 8.91 3.09
C GLU A 48 -2.87 8.66 1.70
N ASN A 49 -2.05 8.88 0.68
CA ASN A 49 -2.50 8.64 -0.68
C ASN A 49 -2.70 7.15 -0.96
N LEU A 50 -1.82 6.30 -0.39
CA LEU A 50 -2.00 4.86 -0.53
C LEU A 50 -3.32 4.39 0.08
N LEU A 51 -3.65 4.89 1.26
CA LEU A 51 -4.90 4.50 1.90
C LEU A 51 -6.11 5.00 1.11
N LYS A 52 -5.99 6.19 0.54
CA LYS A 52 -7.05 6.72 -0.32
C LYS A 52 -7.24 5.85 -1.55
N LEU A 53 -6.14 5.42 -2.16
CA LEU A 53 -6.23 4.55 -3.34
C LEU A 53 -6.79 3.19 -2.98
N CYS A 54 -6.46 2.67 -1.80
CA CYS A 54 -7.06 1.42 -1.33
C CYS A 54 -8.58 1.53 -1.31
N GLU A 55 -9.06 2.62 -0.77
CA GLU A 55 -10.50 2.83 -0.63
C GLU A 55 -11.16 2.96 -2.00
N ILE A 56 -10.56 3.77 -2.88
CA ILE A 56 -11.12 4.01 -4.20
C ILE A 56 -11.12 2.73 -5.03
N LEU A 57 -10.04 1.99 -4.97
CA LEU A 57 -9.86 0.80 -5.79
C LEU A 57 -10.38 -0.46 -5.13
N ASP A 58 -10.88 -0.33 -3.89
CA ASP A 58 -11.50 -1.42 -3.14
C ASP A 58 -10.56 -2.62 -2.99
N VAL A 59 -9.33 -2.32 -2.58
CA VAL A 59 -8.34 -3.34 -2.25
C VAL A 59 -7.75 -3.01 -0.89
N GLY A 60 -7.22 -4.02 -0.23
CA GLY A 60 -6.55 -3.80 1.04
C GLY A 60 -5.14 -3.31 0.83
N LEU A 61 -4.58 -2.70 1.85
CA LEU A 61 -3.20 -2.24 1.79
C LEU A 61 -2.25 -3.41 1.56
N ASP A 62 -2.60 -4.59 2.07
CA ASP A 62 -1.79 -5.78 1.87
C ASP A 62 -1.65 -6.12 0.40
N TYR A 63 -2.67 -5.84 -0.42
CA TYR A 63 -2.58 -6.08 -1.85
C TYR A 63 -1.47 -5.24 -2.48
N PHE A 64 -1.41 -3.95 -2.14
CA PHE A 64 -0.38 -3.07 -2.69
C PHE A 64 1.01 -3.45 -2.20
N LEU A 65 1.11 -3.97 -0.99
CA LEU A 65 2.38 -4.25 -0.35
C LEU A 65 2.77 -5.72 -0.43
N TYR A 66 2.01 -6.51 -1.16
CA TYR A 66 2.17 -7.96 -1.15
C TYR A 66 3.62 -8.39 -1.38
N ASP A 67 4.28 -7.77 -2.35
CA ASP A 67 5.63 -8.18 -2.70
C ASP A 67 6.67 -7.70 -1.69
N LEU A 68 6.28 -6.82 -0.80
CA LEU A 68 7.19 -6.29 0.21
C LEU A 68 6.97 -6.92 1.57
N LEU A 69 5.89 -7.67 1.74
CA LEU A 69 5.58 -8.29 3.02
C LEU A 69 6.17 -9.68 3.09
N PRO A 70 6.50 -10.14 4.29
CA PRO A 70 6.97 -11.52 4.44
C PRO A 70 5.84 -12.49 4.14
N HIS A 71 6.22 -13.62 3.57
CA HIS A 71 5.26 -14.67 3.25
C HIS A 71 5.76 -16.00 3.81
N ASN A 72 4.86 -16.92 3.95
CA ASN A 72 5.17 -18.28 4.34
C ASN A 72 5.85 -18.31 5.70
N LYS A 73 7.06 -18.83 5.74
CA LYS A 73 7.75 -19.05 7.01
C LYS A 73 8.03 -17.75 7.76
N ASP A 74 8.09 -16.63 7.07
CA ASP A 74 8.33 -15.36 7.75
C ASP A 74 7.18 -14.99 8.67
N ILE A 75 5.97 -15.40 8.31
CA ILE A 75 4.80 -15.18 9.13
C ILE A 75 4.86 -16.03 10.39
N GLN A 76 5.68 -17.07 10.37
CA GLN A 76 5.84 -17.95 11.50
C GLN A 76 6.73 -17.37 12.59
N SER A 77 7.45 -16.29 12.31
CA SER A 77 8.38 -15.77 13.32
C SER A 77 7.60 -15.26 14.53
N PRO A 78 8.15 -15.47 15.74
CA PRO A 78 7.45 -15.00 16.94
C PRO A 78 7.21 -13.50 16.94
N ALA A 79 8.14 -12.72 16.41
CA ALA A 79 7.97 -11.28 16.39
C ALA A 79 6.79 -10.87 15.54
N ILE A 80 6.62 -11.51 14.39
CA ILE A 80 5.50 -11.19 13.51
C ILE A 80 4.19 -11.63 14.15
N GLN A 81 4.17 -12.79 14.78
CA GLN A 81 2.97 -13.27 15.43
C GLN A 81 2.58 -12.38 16.60
N ASP A 82 3.57 -11.89 17.35
CA ASP A 82 3.31 -10.94 18.40
C ASP A 82 2.69 -9.66 17.86
N ALA A 83 3.23 -9.16 16.75
CA ALA A 83 2.71 -7.94 16.13
C ALA A 83 1.26 -8.13 15.71
N ILE A 84 0.96 -9.27 15.09
CA ILE A 84 -0.40 -9.56 14.66
C ILE A 84 -1.34 -9.63 15.86
N SER A 85 -0.89 -10.30 16.92
CA SER A 85 -1.70 -10.45 18.11
C SER A 85 -2.00 -9.11 18.74
N ILE A 86 -1.00 -8.25 18.83
CA ILE A 86 -1.18 -6.92 19.41
C ILE A 86 -2.16 -6.11 18.56
N MET A 87 -1.98 -6.15 17.25
CA MET A 87 -2.86 -5.39 16.37
C MET A 87 -4.30 -5.89 16.43
N ASN A 88 -4.48 -7.20 16.62
CA ASN A 88 -5.84 -7.73 16.75
C ASN A 88 -6.56 -7.25 17.99
N GLN A 89 -5.80 -6.80 18.99
CA GLN A 89 -6.39 -6.29 20.23
C GLN A 89 -6.65 -4.79 20.17
N MET A 90 -6.19 -4.14 19.13
CA MET A 90 -6.36 -2.70 18.98
C MET A 90 -7.65 -2.41 18.23
N GLY A 91 -8.12 -1.18 18.37
CA GLY A 91 -9.19 -0.70 17.54
C GLY A 91 -8.68 -0.45 16.13
N GLU A 92 -9.62 -0.34 15.22
CA GLU A 92 -9.27 -0.17 13.80
C GLU A 92 -8.40 1.07 13.58
N ARG A 93 -8.72 2.16 14.27
CA ARG A 93 -7.98 3.40 14.10
C ARG A 93 -6.53 3.27 14.55
N GLN A 94 -6.32 2.59 15.68
CA GLN A 94 -4.96 2.38 16.16
C GLN A 94 -4.17 1.49 15.22
N THR A 95 -4.83 0.47 14.67
CA THR A 95 -4.16 -0.42 13.73
C THR A 95 -3.72 0.34 12.49
N GLU A 96 -4.56 1.24 11.97
CA GLU A 96 -4.18 2.05 10.82
C GLU A 96 -2.97 2.92 11.14
N TYR A 97 -2.94 3.47 12.33
CA TYR A 97 -1.82 4.31 12.74
C TYR A 97 -0.53 3.51 12.79
N ILE A 98 -0.59 2.30 13.34
CA ILE A 98 0.56 1.43 13.42
C ILE A 98 1.05 1.05 12.02
N VAL A 99 0.12 0.77 11.12
CA VAL A 99 0.49 0.44 9.74
C VAL A 99 1.27 1.59 9.11
N LYS A 100 0.84 2.83 9.35
CA LYS A 100 1.58 3.98 8.83
C LYS A 100 3.01 4.01 9.36
N ILE A 101 3.18 3.76 10.64
CA ILE A 101 4.50 3.74 11.25
C ILE A 101 5.36 2.65 10.65
N LEU A 102 4.79 1.46 10.49
CA LEU A 102 5.52 0.34 9.91
C LEU A 102 5.94 0.63 8.49
N LYS A 103 5.09 1.29 7.73
CA LYS A 103 5.43 1.64 6.36
C LYS A 103 6.59 2.62 6.31
N ILE A 104 6.58 3.60 7.20
CA ILE A 104 7.67 4.56 7.25
C ILE A 104 8.97 3.86 7.61
N TYR A 105 8.92 2.97 8.58
CA TYR A 105 10.11 2.21 8.99
C TYR A 105 10.64 1.39 7.83
N GLN A 106 9.75 0.66 7.15
CA GLN A 106 10.15 -0.19 6.05
C GLN A 106 10.81 0.61 4.93
N ALA A 107 10.24 1.77 4.61
CA ALA A 107 10.81 2.62 3.56
C ALA A 107 12.19 3.10 3.94
N SER A 108 12.42 3.38 5.25
CA SER A 108 13.71 3.88 5.73
C SER A 108 14.76 2.79 5.78
N HIS A 109 14.37 1.53 5.93
CA HIS A 109 15.30 0.42 6.15
C HIS A 109 15.28 -0.60 5.03
N GLN A 110 14.80 -0.20 3.87
CA GLN A 110 14.75 -1.08 2.72
C GLN A 110 16.13 -1.20 2.10
N ASP A 111 16.56 -2.38 1.83
CA ASP A 111 17.85 -2.62 1.19
C ASP A 111 17.81 -2.51 -0.31
#